data_560f1c81e01e5f3cbc7a28fc505c8017
#
_entry.id   560f1c81e01e5f3cbc7a28fc505c8017
#
_cell.length_a   1.000
_cell.length_b   1.000
_cell.length_c   1.000
_cell.angle_alpha   90.00
_cell.angle_beta   90.00
_cell.angle_gamma   90.00
#
_symmetry.space_group_name_H-M   'P 1'
#
loop_
_entity.id
_entity.type
_entity.pdbx_description
1 polymer ?
#
loop_
_entity_poly.entity_id
_entity_poly.type
_entity_poly.pdbx_seq_one_letter_code
_entity_poly.pdbx_strand_id
1 'polypeptide(L)'
;MTRVLKKLLSGFYDNIDVSIDKLANLKYVRRFRTKIESINNLCNLISDRVYYLFLTIYSIFFTFVSFNVINFQSRTYDYVFHLSRIVGLAESIRNWDFLPNLNYIYAYGTGYASPMFYGNWQFYPSALVYIATKNGNLSYSIFALLIIFFTLITVYFVITKISKNKMLGVITAITVPCYYTLFGYGMTMVIPLVSLLFYSVYRVLFINKRNPIYLGVVIALLIQTHILSTIILAIFSFIFLLLNYKKLTIKKLVSFGLSVLIALFLSAGYIFQYVEQVSSQHFLFSWLGRNFPVNVNDTFSVPYPFQSDESGFYKPFTPLEWPIHQIISIGMIFSTLIVVVLHRHITSLSKTLFLSCWILYISATSVLPWNSILKQTFLGSMQYSGRLLFFIPFIFILFLAFVNRKGFLLFLMCITSLTFYFSRVLPQYSISSNTYSQMEDENKLSEEMLKTVYMGDKSIFIDTSGDEYYNIDVDNVHVRSPQFSEFMTNEGVSISNVKKSYNLLEFDVNFKNNKKKNSVIVPLIWYKGYQVEYSKGGSGSKAMMETRPFRVQEIQENRKLRKPNEDQKVLNDGKVYLELKKPGHISISYHKTFLQFLGYLIEIFSWLCLFAILVVTSNRYRKL
;
A
#
# COMPACT_ATOMS: atom_id res chain seq x y z
N MET A 1 -14.52 39.40 27.36
CA MET A 1 -14.76 38.60 26.14
C MET A 1 -15.09 37.12 26.42
N THR A 2 -14.36 36.40 27.24
CA THR A 2 -14.58 34.96 27.54
C THR A 2 -15.91 34.64 28.26
N ARG A 3 -16.42 35.52 29.16
CA ARG A 3 -17.71 35.34 29.86
C ARG A 3 -18.91 35.52 28.93
N VAL A 4 -18.87 36.52 28.05
CA VAL A 4 -19.93 36.79 27.09
C VAL A 4 -20.02 35.67 26.06
N LEU A 5 -18.90 35.25 25.54
CA LEU A 5 -18.82 34.12 24.57
C LEU A 5 -19.32 32.81 25.18
N LYS A 6 -18.99 32.52 26.46
CA LYS A 6 -19.51 31.37 27.19
C LYS A 6 -21.02 31.43 27.36
N LYS A 7 -21.57 32.61 27.66
CA LYS A 7 -23.02 32.79 27.84
C LYS A 7 -23.80 32.70 26.53
N LEU A 8 -23.21 33.21 25.41
CA LEU A 8 -23.79 33.05 24.07
C LEU A 8 -23.76 31.59 23.61
N LEU A 9 -22.65 30.92 23.81
CA LEU A 9 -22.50 29.50 23.46
C LEU A 9 -23.45 28.63 24.32
N SER A 10 -23.59 28.87 25.63
CA SER A 10 -24.51 28.10 26.44
C SER A 10 -25.97 28.32 25.99
N GLY A 11 -26.39 29.56 25.71
CA GLY A 11 -27.74 29.84 25.21
C GLY A 11 -28.01 29.21 23.84
N PHE A 12 -27.01 29.18 22.95
CA PHE A 12 -27.09 28.50 21.66
C PHE A 12 -27.25 26.97 21.82
N TYR A 13 -26.45 26.34 22.69
CA TYR A 13 -26.57 24.92 22.98
C TYR A 13 -27.91 24.58 23.68
N ASP A 14 -28.36 25.38 24.60
CA ASP A 14 -29.68 25.18 25.29
C ASP A 14 -30.83 25.21 24.27
N ASN A 15 -30.82 26.14 23.31
CA ASN A 15 -31.83 26.21 22.25
C ASN A 15 -31.80 25.00 21.31
N ILE A 16 -30.60 24.53 20.96
CA ILE A 16 -30.42 23.29 20.15
C ILE A 16 -31.00 22.11 20.93
N ASP A 17 -30.69 21.98 22.21
CA ASP A 17 -31.16 20.89 23.04
C ASP A 17 -32.67 20.85 23.18
N VAL A 18 -33.30 21.99 23.40
CA VAL A 18 -34.77 22.11 23.44
C VAL A 18 -35.41 21.69 22.11
N SER A 19 -34.80 22.08 21.00
CA SER A 19 -35.28 21.71 19.66
C SER A 19 -35.11 20.21 19.38
N ILE A 20 -33.99 19.62 19.78
CA ILE A 20 -33.74 18.18 19.63
C ILE A 20 -34.69 17.38 20.53
N ASP A 21 -34.90 17.80 21.78
CA ASP A 21 -35.82 17.13 22.70
C ASP A 21 -37.27 17.20 22.22
N LYS A 22 -37.68 18.31 21.62
CA LYS A 22 -39.00 18.43 20.96
C LYS A 22 -39.12 17.44 19.80
N LEU A 23 -38.11 17.38 18.89
CA LEU A 23 -38.10 16.44 17.78
C LEU A 23 -38.06 14.97 18.25
N ALA A 24 -37.24 14.65 19.25
CA ALA A 24 -37.14 13.31 19.81
C ALA A 24 -38.42 12.81 20.47
N ASN A 25 -39.24 13.74 20.98
CA ASN A 25 -40.52 13.43 21.64
C ASN A 25 -41.70 13.33 20.68
N LEU A 26 -41.54 13.64 19.39
CA LEU A 26 -42.58 13.42 18.40
C LEU A 26 -42.98 11.94 18.39
N LYS A 27 -44.29 11.67 18.38
CA LYS A 27 -44.89 10.33 18.46
C LYS A 27 -44.31 9.37 17.41
N TYR A 28 -44.07 9.85 16.19
CA TYR A 28 -43.47 9.06 15.09
C TYR A 28 -42.01 8.75 15.32
N VAL A 29 -41.21 9.70 15.77
CA VAL A 29 -39.78 9.52 16.07
C VAL A 29 -39.60 8.52 17.22
N ARG A 30 -40.43 8.64 18.26
CA ARG A 30 -40.42 7.70 19.40
C ARG A 30 -40.77 6.29 18.97
N ARG A 31 -41.81 6.10 18.14
CA ARG A 31 -42.18 4.77 17.59
C ARG A 31 -41.10 4.19 16.71
N PHE A 32 -40.49 4.99 15.84
CA PHE A 32 -39.39 4.59 14.98
C PHE A 32 -38.18 4.13 15.80
N ARG A 33 -37.84 4.91 16.80
CA ARG A 33 -36.75 4.58 17.74
C ARG A 33 -36.98 3.25 18.46
N THR A 34 -38.19 3.02 18.99
CA THR A 34 -38.53 1.75 19.67
C THR A 34 -38.40 0.56 18.71
N LYS A 35 -38.81 0.72 17.44
CA LYS A 35 -38.64 -0.31 16.42
C LYS A 35 -37.16 -0.61 16.15
N ILE A 36 -36.32 0.41 16.00
CA ILE A 36 -34.86 0.23 15.80
C ILE A 36 -34.23 -0.47 17.00
N GLU A 37 -34.60 -0.08 18.22
CA GLU A 37 -34.10 -0.73 19.44
C GLU A 37 -34.52 -2.22 19.51
N SER A 38 -35.76 -2.54 19.12
CA SER A 38 -36.23 -3.93 19.04
C SER A 38 -35.46 -4.74 18.01
N ILE A 39 -35.26 -4.19 16.80
CA ILE A 39 -34.45 -4.83 15.74
C ILE A 39 -33.00 -5.03 16.22
N ASN A 40 -32.42 -4.04 16.84
CA ASN A 40 -31.05 -4.13 17.37
C ASN A 40 -30.92 -5.24 18.43
N ASN A 41 -31.91 -5.36 19.31
CA ASN A 41 -31.92 -6.43 20.31
C ASN A 41 -32.03 -7.83 19.66
N LEU A 42 -32.89 -7.98 18.66
CA LEU A 42 -32.98 -9.23 17.86
C LEU A 42 -31.66 -9.54 17.16
N CYS A 43 -31.06 -8.55 16.50
CA CYS A 43 -29.75 -8.70 15.85
C CYS A 43 -28.65 -9.14 16.83
N ASN A 44 -28.67 -8.65 18.07
CA ASN A 44 -27.66 -9.05 19.07
C ASN A 44 -27.84 -10.50 19.56
N LEU A 45 -29.01 -11.11 19.41
CA LEU A 45 -29.25 -12.52 19.73
C LEU A 45 -28.70 -13.48 18.68
N ILE A 46 -28.56 -13.02 17.43
CA ILE A 46 -28.03 -13.85 16.34
C ILE A 46 -26.56 -14.21 16.62
N SER A 47 -26.18 -15.46 16.32
CA SER A 47 -24.79 -15.93 16.49
C SER A 47 -23.81 -15.12 15.62
N ASP A 48 -22.60 -14.85 16.14
CA ASP A 48 -21.54 -14.22 15.35
C ASP A 48 -21.17 -15.03 14.08
N ARG A 49 -21.36 -16.36 14.10
CA ARG A 49 -21.11 -17.22 12.92
C ARG A 49 -22.01 -16.85 11.73
N VAL A 50 -23.25 -16.47 11.98
CA VAL A 50 -24.18 -16.05 10.93
C VAL A 50 -23.70 -14.73 10.31
N TYR A 51 -23.23 -13.79 11.13
CA TYR A 51 -22.68 -12.54 10.62
C TYR A 51 -21.39 -12.74 9.84
N TYR A 52 -20.50 -13.60 10.29
CA TYR A 52 -19.29 -13.95 9.52
C TYR A 52 -19.65 -14.59 8.18
N LEU A 53 -20.61 -15.50 8.14
CA LEU A 53 -21.10 -16.09 6.89
C LEU A 53 -21.70 -15.02 5.97
N PHE A 54 -22.56 -14.15 6.49
CA PHE A 54 -23.14 -13.04 5.75
C PHE A 54 -22.07 -12.12 5.15
N LEU A 55 -21.09 -11.70 5.96
CA LEU A 55 -19.99 -10.84 5.51
C LEU A 55 -19.09 -11.54 4.48
N THR A 56 -18.91 -12.85 4.58
CA THR A 56 -18.21 -13.65 3.57
C THR A 56 -18.95 -13.61 2.24
N ILE A 57 -20.25 -13.91 2.25
CA ILE A 57 -21.09 -13.86 1.03
C ILE A 57 -21.10 -12.44 0.46
N TYR A 58 -21.25 -11.43 1.32
CA TYR A 58 -21.21 -10.04 0.91
C TYR A 58 -19.86 -9.64 0.30
N SER A 59 -18.73 -10.13 0.83
CA SER A 59 -17.41 -9.84 0.25
C SER A 59 -17.28 -10.41 -1.17
N ILE A 60 -17.79 -11.61 -1.42
CA ILE A 60 -17.80 -12.22 -2.75
C ILE A 60 -18.67 -11.39 -3.70
N PHE A 61 -19.90 -11.05 -3.27
CA PHE A 61 -20.81 -10.22 -4.05
C PHE A 61 -20.21 -8.85 -4.37
N PHE A 62 -19.70 -8.15 -3.35
CA PHE A 62 -19.12 -6.83 -3.50
C PHE A 62 -17.90 -6.83 -4.43
N THR A 63 -17.03 -7.85 -4.31
CA THR A 63 -15.87 -8.00 -5.18
C THR A 63 -16.30 -8.31 -6.61
N PHE A 64 -17.26 -9.23 -6.79
CA PHE A 64 -17.78 -9.58 -8.11
C PHE A 64 -18.36 -8.35 -8.82
N VAL A 65 -19.23 -7.60 -8.15
CA VAL A 65 -19.82 -6.38 -8.71
C VAL A 65 -18.76 -5.34 -9.00
N SER A 66 -17.84 -5.11 -8.06
CA SER A 66 -16.80 -4.09 -8.21
C SER A 66 -15.79 -4.43 -9.30
N PHE A 67 -15.41 -5.69 -9.43
CA PHE A 67 -14.33 -6.11 -10.29
C PHE A 67 -14.80 -6.52 -11.69
N ASN A 68 -15.88 -7.31 -11.79
CA ASN A 68 -16.34 -7.80 -13.08
C ASN A 68 -17.32 -6.84 -13.77
N VAL A 69 -18.13 -6.11 -13.00
CA VAL A 69 -19.11 -5.20 -13.57
C VAL A 69 -18.47 -3.87 -13.95
N ILE A 70 -17.55 -3.36 -13.14
CA ILE A 70 -16.94 -2.06 -13.38
C ILE A 70 -15.79 -2.17 -14.36
N ASN A 71 -15.03 -3.24 -14.32
CA ASN A 71 -13.82 -3.45 -15.12
C ASN A 71 -12.90 -2.20 -15.19
N PHE A 72 -13.11 -1.23 -14.27
CA PHE A 72 -12.52 0.10 -14.37
C PHE A 72 -11.11 0.12 -13.83
N GLN A 73 -10.72 -0.94 -13.14
CA GLN A 73 -9.51 -0.89 -12.34
C GLN A 73 -8.31 -1.47 -13.04
N SER A 74 -8.55 -2.24 -14.10
CA SER A 74 -7.49 -2.73 -14.96
C SER A 74 -6.65 -1.61 -15.61
N ARG A 75 -7.16 -0.38 -15.65
CA ARG A 75 -6.52 0.75 -16.33
C ARG A 75 -6.15 1.91 -15.43
N THR A 76 -6.50 1.85 -14.14
CA THR A 76 -6.31 2.97 -13.23
C THR A 76 -5.31 2.63 -12.17
N TYR A 77 -4.48 3.62 -11.80
CA TYR A 77 -3.56 3.56 -10.69
C TYR A 77 -2.48 2.47 -10.85
N ASP A 78 -2.11 1.81 -9.77
CA ASP A 78 -1.02 0.83 -9.71
C ASP A 78 -1.47 -0.61 -10.02
N TYR A 79 -2.61 -0.80 -10.75
CA TYR A 79 -3.14 -2.14 -11.04
C TYR A 79 -2.12 -3.01 -11.75
N VAL A 80 -1.56 -2.53 -12.87
CA VAL A 80 -0.59 -3.27 -13.66
C VAL A 80 0.66 -3.58 -12.84
N PHE A 81 1.11 -2.63 -12.02
CA PHE A 81 2.22 -2.82 -11.10
C PHE A 81 1.96 -3.96 -10.09
N HIS A 82 0.79 -3.98 -9.45
CA HIS A 82 0.45 -5.04 -8.49
C HIS A 82 0.17 -6.39 -9.17
N LEU A 83 -0.44 -6.40 -10.35
CA LEU A 83 -0.60 -7.61 -11.15
C LEU A 83 0.77 -8.21 -11.51
N SER A 84 1.69 -7.38 -11.99
CA SER A 84 3.06 -7.82 -12.31
C SER A 84 3.80 -8.36 -11.08
N ARG A 85 3.56 -7.81 -9.89
CA ARG A 85 4.09 -8.36 -8.62
C ARG A 85 3.54 -9.75 -8.31
N ILE A 86 2.22 -9.98 -8.55
CA ILE A 86 1.61 -11.31 -8.38
C ILE A 86 2.22 -12.31 -9.36
N VAL A 87 2.35 -11.92 -10.63
CA VAL A 87 2.94 -12.76 -11.68
C VAL A 87 4.41 -13.04 -11.40
N GLY A 88 5.18 -12.01 -11.00
CA GLY A 88 6.59 -12.16 -10.63
C GLY A 88 6.80 -13.07 -9.42
N LEU A 89 5.92 -12.97 -8.41
CA LEU A 89 5.96 -13.87 -7.24
C LEU A 89 5.59 -15.30 -7.63
N ALA A 90 4.62 -15.50 -8.53
CA ALA A 90 4.27 -16.82 -9.04
C ALA A 90 5.45 -17.48 -9.76
N GLU A 91 6.19 -16.70 -10.53
CA GLU A 91 7.39 -17.18 -11.21
C GLU A 91 8.52 -17.51 -10.22
N SER A 92 8.70 -16.68 -9.20
CA SER A 92 9.65 -16.96 -8.11
C SER A 92 9.33 -18.28 -7.40
N ILE A 93 8.06 -18.51 -7.06
CA ILE A 93 7.62 -19.76 -6.41
C ILE A 93 7.88 -20.98 -7.31
N ARG A 94 7.67 -20.89 -8.63
CA ARG A 94 7.99 -21.97 -9.58
C ARG A 94 9.46 -22.32 -9.60
N ASN A 95 10.32 -21.33 -9.38
CA ASN A 95 11.77 -21.50 -9.29
C ASN A 95 12.25 -21.74 -7.84
N TRP A 96 11.37 -22.14 -6.93
CA TRP A 96 11.66 -22.43 -5.52
C TRP A 96 12.23 -21.25 -4.72
N ASP A 97 12.08 -20.02 -5.24
CA ASP A 97 12.41 -18.80 -4.52
C ASP A 97 11.16 -18.25 -3.83
N PHE A 98 10.95 -18.68 -2.59
CA PHE A 98 9.79 -18.26 -1.79
C PHE A 98 9.94 -16.87 -1.16
N LEU A 99 11.14 -16.32 -1.12
CA LEU A 99 11.42 -14.99 -0.54
C LEU A 99 12.24 -14.16 -1.54
N PRO A 100 11.66 -13.83 -2.72
CA PRO A 100 12.42 -13.13 -3.76
C PRO A 100 12.80 -11.73 -3.32
N ASN A 101 14.00 -11.30 -3.69
CA ASN A 101 14.47 -9.92 -3.53
C ASN A 101 14.17 -9.07 -4.77
N LEU A 102 14.16 -9.68 -5.94
CA LEU A 102 13.94 -9.03 -7.21
C LEU A 102 12.75 -9.64 -7.95
N ASN A 103 12.08 -8.82 -8.73
CA ASN A 103 11.16 -9.28 -9.75
C ASN A 103 11.90 -9.26 -11.11
N TYR A 104 12.30 -10.43 -11.57
CA TYR A 104 13.18 -10.60 -12.74
C TYR A 104 12.48 -10.38 -14.07
N ILE A 105 11.13 -10.29 -14.10
CA ILE A 105 10.37 -10.10 -15.34
C ILE A 105 10.20 -8.63 -15.74
N TYR A 106 10.50 -7.68 -14.82
CA TYR A 106 10.36 -6.26 -15.11
C TYR A 106 11.46 -5.72 -16.03
N ALA A 107 11.14 -4.64 -16.73
CA ALA A 107 12.05 -3.86 -17.56
C ALA A 107 12.82 -4.75 -18.56
N TYR A 108 12.07 -5.49 -19.39
CA TYR A 108 12.64 -6.46 -20.36
C TYR A 108 13.55 -7.50 -19.70
N GLY A 109 13.24 -7.87 -18.46
CA GLY A 109 14.01 -8.86 -17.71
C GLY A 109 15.29 -8.34 -17.07
N THR A 110 15.53 -7.04 -17.04
CA THR A 110 16.70 -6.47 -16.35
C THR A 110 16.54 -6.45 -14.82
N GLY A 111 15.32 -6.69 -14.34
CA GLY A 111 15.02 -6.85 -12.92
C GLY A 111 14.57 -5.57 -12.21
N TYR A 112 13.78 -5.73 -11.15
CA TYR A 112 13.25 -4.63 -10.36
C TYR A 112 13.09 -5.02 -8.88
N ALA A 113 13.54 -4.17 -7.97
CA ALA A 113 13.59 -4.48 -6.53
C ALA A 113 12.26 -4.31 -5.79
N SER A 114 11.11 -4.36 -6.47
CA SER A 114 9.82 -4.19 -5.79
C SER A 114 9.63 -5.08 -4.55
N PRO A 115 10.09 -6.35 -4.49
CA PRO A 115 9.96 -7.16 -3.28
C PRO A 115 10.75 -6.66 -2.09
N MET A 116 11.81 -5.89 -2.29
CA MET A 116 12.61 -5.32 -1.21
C MET A 116 11.95 -4.09 -0.55
N PHE A 117 11.04 -3.41 -1.28
CA PHE A 117 10.39 -2.18 -0.86
C PHE A 117 8.91 -2.34 -0.55
N TYR A 118 8.29 -3.41 -1.09
CA TYR A 118 6.92 -3.84 -0.82
C TYR A 118 6.89 -5.31 -0.43
N GLY A 119 6.42 -5.65 0.75
CA GLY A 119 6.25 -7.05 1.15
C GLY A 119 5.23 -7.80 0.27
N ASN A 120 5.52 -9.06 -0.01
CA ASN A 120 4.70 -9.90 -0.89
C ASN A 120 3.68 -10.78 -0.15
N TRP A 121 3.65 -10.75 1.20
CA TRP A 121 2.89 -11.73 1.98
C TRP A 121 1.40 -11.80 1.61
N GLN A 122 0.77 -10.69 1.21
CA GLN A 122 -0.63 -10.67 0.79
C GLN A 122 -0.87 -11.26 -0.60
N PHE A 123 0.18 -11.36 -1.43
CA PHE A 123 0.06 -11.84 -2.80
C PHE A 123 0.22 -13.36 -2.95
N TYR A 124 0.71 -14.08 -1.93
CA TYR A 124 0.91 -15.54 -2.04
C TYR A 124 -0.35 -16.29 -2.48
N PRO A 125 -1.56 -16.06 -1.92
CA PRO A 125 -2.75 -16.76 -2.38
C PRO A 125 -3.04 -16.49 -3.87
N SER A 126 -2.87 -15.25 -4.32
CA SER A 126 -3.11 -14.85 -5.71
C SER A 126 -2.05 -15.39 -6.66
N ALA A 127 -0.79 -15.45 -6.22
CA ALA A 127 0.29 -16.06 -6.98
C ALA A 127 0.05 -17.57 -7.18
N LEU A 128 -0.45 -18.28 -6.16
CA LEU A 128 -0.82 -19.70 -6.27
C LEU A 128 -1.98 -19.89 -7.25
N VAL A 129 -2.98 -19.02 -7.24
CA VAL A 129 -4.07 -19.02 -8.23
C VAL A 129 -3.50 -18.79 -9.64
N TYR A 130 -2.57 -17.86 -9.81
CA TYR A 130 -1.92 -17.63 -11.11
C TYR A 130 -1.11 -18.84 -11.58
N ILE A 131 -0.40 -19.50 -10.68
CA ILE A 131 0.33 -20.75 -11.00
C ILE A 131 -0.62 -21.82 -11.55
N ALA A 132 -1.80 -21.96 -10.92
CA ALA A 132 -2.77 -22.99 -11.28
C ALA A 132 -3.57 -22.64 -12.55
N THR A 133 -3.93 -21.37 -12.75
CA THR A 133 -4.90 -20.95 -13.78
C THR A 133 -4.30 -20.19 -14.95
N LYS A 134 -3.11 -19.60 -14.77
CA LYS A 134 -2.49 -18.65 -15.71
C LYS A 134 -3.36 -17.42 -16.01
N ASN A 135 -4.35 -17.14 -15.19
CA ASN A 135 -5.28 -16.05 -15.39
C ASN A 135 -4.96 -14.88 -14.44
N GLY A 136 -4.40 -13.79 -14.98
CA GLY A 136 -4.04 -12.60 -14.21
C GLY A 136 -5.25 -11.91 -13.57
N ASN A 137 -6.37 -11.81 -14.30
CA ASN A 137 -7.58 -11.18 -13.78
C ASN A 137 -8.17 -11.96 -12.61
N LEU A 138 -8.28 -13.28 -12.72
CA LEU A 138 -8.74 -14.13 -11.62
C LEU A 138 -7.82 -14.00 -10.41
N SER A 139 -6.52 -14.02 -10.62
CA SER A 139 -5.51 -13.89 -9.56
C SER A 139 -5.62 -12.56 -8.83
N TYR A 140 -5.81 -11.47 -9.58
CA TYR A 140 -6.01 -10.15 -8.99
C TYR A 140 -7.36 -10.02 -8.30
N SER A 141 -8.43 -10.64 -8.85
CA SER A 141 -9.76 -10.69 -8.22
C SER A 141 -9.71 -11.38 -6.87
N ILE A 142 -8.93 -12.46 -6.74
CA ILE A 142 -8.70 -13.14 -5.45
C ILE A 142 -7.98 -12.23 -4.47
N PHE A 143 -6.95 -11.49 -4.91
CA PHE A 143 -6.30 -10.50 -4.06
C PHE A 143 -7.31 -9.44 -3.56
N ALA A 144 -8.10 -8.87 -4.46
CA ALA A 144 -9.14 -7.90 -4.13
C ALA A 144 -10.18 -8.47 -3.14
N LEU A 145 -10.64 -9.70 -3.40
CA LEU A 145 -11.56 -10.42 -2.51
C LEU A 145 -10.99 -10.55 -1.10
N LEU A 146 -9.73 -10.93 -0.96
CA LEU A 146 -9.10 -11.09 0.35
C LEU A 146 -9.01 -9.75 1.10
N ILE A 147 -8.65 -8.66 0.43
CA ILE A 147 -8.62 -7.32 1.04
C ILE A 147 -10.01 -6.92 1.54
N ILE A 148 -11.05 -7.11 0.72
CA ILE A 148 -12.44 -6.80 1.11
C ILE A 148 -12.89 -7.71 2.25
N PHE A 149 -12.69 -9.02 2.12
CA PHE A 149 -13.09 -10.00 3.13
C PHE A 149 -12.47 -9.67 4.50
N PHE A 150 -11.14 -9.51 4.55
CA PHE A 150 -10.48 -9.19 5.82
C PHE A 150 -10.87 -7.80 6.35
N THR A 151 -11.14 -6.83 5.49
CA THR A 151 -11.68 -5.53 5.93
C THR A 151 -13.01 -5.70 6.64
N LEU A 152 -13.98 -6.41 6.03
CA LEU A 152 -15.30 -6.63 6.61
C LEU A 152 -15.21 -7.37 7.95
N ILE A 153 -14.44 -8.46 7.99
CA ILE A 153 -14.29 -9.30 9.19
C ILE A 153 -13.62 -8.54 10.34
N THR A 154 -12.52 -7.82 10.06
CA THR A 154 -11.79 -7.10 11.11
C THR A 154 -12.57 -5.91 11.64
N VAL A 155 -13.25 -5.16 10.78
CA VAL A 155 -14.12 -4.05 11.19
C VAL A 155 -15.29 -4.56 12.04
N TYR A 156 -16.01 -5.58 11.57
CA TYR A 156 -17.08 -6.21 12.34
C TYR A 156 -16.60 -6.66 13.72
N PHE A 157 -15.50 -7.41 13.75
CA PHE A 157 -14.91 -7.90 15.00
C PHE A 157 -14.59 -6.75 15.96
N VAL A 158 -13.89 -5.73 15.49
CA VAL A 158 -13.45 -4.61 16.34
C VAL A 158 -14.64 -3.80 16.87
N ILE A 159 -15.55 -3.42 15.99
CA ILE A 159 -16.72 -2.61 16.40
C ILE A 159 -17.60 -3.39 17.37
N THR A 160 -17.88 -4.65 17.10
CA THR A 160 -18.69 -5.50 17.99
C THR A 160 -18.00 -5.69 19.35
N LYS A 161 -16.67 -5.88 19.37
CA LYS A 161 -15.92 -6.04 20.65
C LYS A 161 -15.93 -4.77 21.51
N ILE A 162 -15.88 -3.57 20.88
CA ILE A 162 -15.87 -2.31 21.60
C ILE A 162 -17.30 -1.87 21.99
N SER A 163 -18.23 -1.89 21.04
CA SER A 163 -19.59 -1.35 21.22
C SER A 163 -20.56 -2.34 21.86
N LYS A 164 -20.26 -3.64 21.84
CA LYS A 164 -21.17 -4.74 22.22
C LYS A 164 -22.44 -4.77 21.38
N ASN A 165 -22.38 -4.26 20.15
CA ASN A 165 -23.52 -4.12 19.25
C ASN A 165 -23.16 -4.73 17.89
N LYS A 166 -23.78 -5.87 17.53
CA LYS A 166 -23.51 -6.61 16.31
C LYS A 166 -24.05 -5.91 15.07
N MET A 167 -25.25 -5.32 15.16
CA MET A 167 -25.82 -4.55 14.07
C MET A 167 -24.92 -3.38 13.69
N LEU A 168 -24.42 -2.63 14.69
CA LEU A 168 -23.45 -1.57 14.47
C LEU A 168 -22.17 -2.08 13.81
N GLY A 169 -21.69 -3.26 14.22
CA GLY A 169 -20.54 -3.93 13.63
C GLY A 169 -20.73 -4.20 12.15
N VAL A 170 -21.88 -4.77 11.75
CA VAL A 170 -22.19 -5.08 10.35
C VAL A 170 -22.31 -3.82 9.51
N ILE A 171 -23.09 -2.82 9.98
CA ILE A 171 -23.29 -1.57 9.24
C ILE A 171 -21.94 -0.87 9.01
N THR A 172 -21.10 -0.79 10.05
CA THR A 172 -19.76 -0.20 9.92
C THR A 172 -18.90 -0.97 8.93
N ALA A 173 -18.91 -2.30 9.01
CA ALA A 173 -18.13 -3.17 8.13
C ALA A 173 -18.51 -2.97 6.66
N ILE A 174 -19.80 -2.92 6.33
CA ILE A 174 -20.30 -2.72 4.96
C ILE A 174 -19.97 -1.30 4.45
N THR A 175 -19.98 -0.30 5.32
CA THR A 175 -19.76 1.10 4.94
C THR A 175 -18.30 1.36 4.52
N VAL A 176 -17.33 0.76 5.21
CA VAL A 176 -15.90 1.05 4.99
C VAL A 176 -15.46 0.82 3.53
N PRO A 177 -15.74 -0.31 2.88
CA PRO A 177 -15.28 -0.56 1.51
C PRO A 177 -15.79 0.46 0.48
N CYS A 178 -16.93 1.10 0.74
CA CYS A 178 -17.51 2.07 -0.20
C CYS A 178 -16.66 3.34 -0.39
N TYR A 179 -15.77 3.63 0.56
CA TYR A 179 -14.91 4.82 0.53
C TYR A 179 -13.53 4.56 -0.05
N TYR A 180 -13.20 3.32 -0.34
CA TYR A 180 -11.88 2.94 -0.82
C TYR A 180 -11.97 2.22 -2.16
N THR A 181 -11.15 2.65 -3.10
CA THR A 181 -10.82 1.85 -4.26
C THR A 181 -9.90 0.73 -3.76
N LEU A 182 -10.47 -0.39 -3.33
CA LEU A 182 -9.74 -1.49 -2.68
C LEU A 182 -8.83 -2.27 -3.65
N PHE A 183 -8.60 -1.71 -4.81
CA PHE A 183 -7.80 -2.24 -5.89
C PHE A 183 -6.97 -1.09 -6.46
N GLY A 184 -5.75 -1.31 -6.83
CA GLY A 184 -4.94 -0.38 -7.58
C GLY A 184 -4.12 0.64 -6.79
N TYR A 185 -4.26 0.76 -5.46
CA TYR A 185 -3.38 1.59 -4.64
C TYR A 185 -2.69 0.76 -3.56
N GLY A 186 -1.38 0.91 -3.38
CA GLY A 186 -0.64 0.29 -2.29
C GLY A 186 -1.20 0.64 -0.90
N MET A 187 -1.73 1.85 -0.73
CA MET A 187 -2.35 2.30 0.51
C MET A 187 -3.63 1.52 0.89
N THR A 188 -4.35 0.97 -0.08
CA THR A 188 -5.57 0.18 0.20
C THR A 188 -5.28 -1.18 0.79
N MET A 189 -4.08 -1.69 0.58
CA MET A 189 -3.67 -3.01 1.09
C MET A 189 -3.64 -3.08 2.62
N VAL A 190 -3.49 -1.93 3.31
CA VAL A 190 -3.46 -1.88 4.78
C VAL A 190 -4.83 -1.72 5.43
N ILE A 191 -5.90 -1.46 4.67
CA ILE A 191 -7.24 -1.18 5.23
C ILE A 191 -7.72 -2.26 6.20
N PRO A 192 -7.54 -3.58 5.95
CA PRO A 192 -7.90 -4.62 6.93
C PRO A 192 -7.18 -4.46 8.28
N LEU A 193 -5.98 -3.89 8.28
CA LEU A 193 -5.14 -3.75 9.47
C LEU A 193 -5.46 -2.48 10.27
N VAL A 194 -6.11 -1.48 9.67
CA VAL A 194 -6.44 -0.20 10.34
C VAL A 194 -7.33 -0.41 11.56
N SER A 195 -8.38 -1.24 11.44
CA SER A 195 -9.27 -1.56 12.56
C SER A 195 -8.54 -2.32 13.67
N LEU A 196 -7.66 -3.24 13.32
CA LEU A 196 -6.86 -4.01 14.28
C LEU A 196 -5.84 -3.12 14.99
N LEU A 197 -5.20 -2.18 14.29
CA LEU A 197 -4.33 -1.17 14.90
C LEU A 197 -5.10 -0.34 15.92
N PHE A 198 -6.23 0.22 15.51
CA PHE A 198 -7.09 1.00 16.40
C PHE A 198 -7.51 0.19 17.64
N TYR A 199 -7.96 -1.05 17.45
CA TYR A 199 -8.36 -1.92 18.56
C TYR A 199 -7.21 -2.25 19.50
N SER A 200 -6.02 -2.49 18.96
CA SER A 200 -4.83 -2.79 19.76
C SER A 200 -4.42 -1.61 20.64
N VAL A 201 -4.42 -0.38 20.07
CA VAL A 201 -4.18 0.85 20.83
C VAL A 201 -5.29 1.08 21.86
N TYR A 202 -6.56 0.89 21.48
CA TYR A 202 -7.71 1.00 22.36
C TYR A 202 -7.62 0.06 23.57
N ARG A 203 -7.22 -1.19 23.36
CA ARG A 203 -7.05 -2.18 24.46
C ARG A 203 -6.05 -1.72 25.51
N VAL A 204 -4.89 -1.21 25.08
CA VAL A 204 -3.86 -0.71 26.00
C VAL A 204 -4.36 0.55 26.73
N LEU A 205 -4.96 1.48 26.00
CA LEU A 205 -5.27 2.81 26.51
C LEU A 205 -6.54 2.83 27.40
N PHE A 206 -7.60 2.15 26.96
CA PHE A 206 -8.92 2.21 27.59
C PHE A 206 -9.28 0.98 28.42
N ILE A 207 -8.85 -0.23 28.01
CA ILE A 207 -9.17 -1.49 28.71
C ILE A 207 -8.02 -1.90 29.66
N ASN A 208 -6.88 -1.22 29.59
CA ASN A 208 -5.69 -1.52 30.39
C ASN A 208 -5.10 -2.94 30.15
N LYS A 209 -5.37 -3.54 28.98
CA LYS A 209 -4.76 -4.81 28.56
C LYS A 209 -3.42 -4.53 27.87
N ARG A 210 -2.35 -4.65 28.61
CA ARG A 210 -0.99 -4.24 28.24
C ARG A 210 -0.17 -5.31 27.52
N ASN A 211 -0.78 -6.34 26.95
CA ASN A 211 -0.06 -7.32 26.16
C ASN A 211 0.49 -6.68 24.88
N PRO A 212 1.82 -6.56 24.70
CA PRO A 212 2.43 -5.86 23.57
C PRO A 212 2.36 -6.67 22.26
N ILE A 213 2.11 -7.98 22.32
CA ILE A 213 2.17 -8.88 21.17
C ILE A 213 1.15 -8.47 20.10
N TYR A 214 -0.10 -8.21 20.49
CA TYR A 214 -1.14 -7.89 19.51
C TYR A 214 -0.82 -6.66 18.68
N LEU A 215 -0.37 -5.59 19.34
CA LEU A 215 0.00 -4.36 18.65
C LEU A 215 1.28 -4.57 17.84
N GLY A 216 2.25 -5.31 18.39
CA GLY A 216 3.50 -5.63 17.69
C GLY A 216 3.28 -6.38 16.38
N VAL A 217 2.42 -7.41 16.39
CA VAL A 217 2.04 -8.16 15.18
C VAL A 217 1.38 -7.24 14.14
N VAL A 218 0.43 -6.40 14.56
CA VAL A 218 -0.27 -5.50 13.63
C VAL A 218 0.69 -4.49 13.02
N ILE A 219 1.62 -3.91 13.80
CA ILE A 219 2.63 -2.99 13.28
C ILE A 219 3.57 -3.72 12.30
N ALA A 220 4.01 -4.95 12.62
CA ALA A 220 4.87 -5.74 11.72
C ALA A 220 4.19 -5.99 10.36
N LEU A 221 2.92 -6.41 10.38
CA LEU A 221 2.14 -6.60 9.15
C LEU A 221 1.97 -5.29 8.36
N LEU A 222 1.77 -4.16 9.03
CA LEU A 222 1.69 -2.85 8.40
C LEU A 222 3.01 -2.49 7.71
N ILE A 223 4.16 -2.65 8.40
CA ILE A 223 5.50 -2.39 7.85
C ILE A 223 5.73 -3.23 6.59
N GLN A 224 5.44 -4.52 6.65
CA GLN A 224 5.63 -5.44 5.52
C GLN A 224 4.59 -5.26 4.40
N THR A 225 3.49 -4.54 4.65
CA THR A 225 2.48 -4.27 3.61
C THR A 225 2.81 -2.99 2.85
N HIS A 226 2.92 -1.84 3.56
CA HIS A 226 3.12 -0.55 2.93
C HIS A 226 3.68 0.47 3.93
N ILE A 227 4.97 0.77 3.83
CA ILE A 227 5.70 1.58 4.80
C ILE A 227 5.13 3.00 4.94
N LEU A 228 4.75 3.65 3.84
CA LEU A 228 4.19 5.00 3.89
C LEU A 228 2.85 5.05 4.64
N SER A 229 1.96 4.08 4.40
CA SER A 229 0.72 3.95 5.17
C SER A 229 1.00 3.70 6.65
N THR A 230 2.02 2.92 6.96
CA THR A 230 2.45 2.67 8.35
C THR A 230 2.86 3.97 9.04
N ILE A 231 3.61 4.83 8.35
CA ILE A 231 3.99 6.15 8.86
C ILE A 231 2.77 7.03 9.13
N ILE A 232 1.82 7.09 8.19
CA ILE A 232 0.59 7.89 8.34
C ILE A 232 -0.24 7.37 9.52
N LEU A 233 -0.38 6.05 9.65
CA LEU A 233 -1.10 5.43 10.77
C LEU A 233 -0.37 5.58 12.11
N ALA A 234 0.96 5.66 12.10
CA ALA A 234 1.75 6.01 13.28
C ALA A 234 1.50 7.47 13.70
N ILE A 235 1.45 8.42 12.75
CA ILE A 235 1.09 9.82 13.01
C ILE A 235 -0.32 9.89 13.61
N PHE A 236 -1.30 9.21 13.01
CA PHE A 236 -2.65 9.12 13.58
C PHE A 236 -2.64 8.57 15.02
N SER A 237 -1.94 7.46 15.23
CA SER A 237 -1.85 6.83 16.56
C SER A 237 -1.21 7.76 17.58
N PHE A 238 -0.16 8.49 17.19
CA PHE A 238 0.51 9.48 18.03
C PHE A 238 -0.45 10.62 18.41
N ILE A 239 -1.16 11.21 17.44
CA ILE A 239 -2.19 12.24 17.68
C ILE A 239 -3.25 11.70 18.66
N PHE A 240 -3.73 10.48 18.42
CA PHE A 240 -4.74 9.84 19.25
C PHE A 240 -4.25 9.63 20.70
N LEU A 241 -2.98 9.24 20.89
CA LEU A 241 -2.35 9.10 22.21
C LEU A 241 -2.20 10.46 22.89
N LEU A 242 -1.75 11.50 22.18
CA LEU A 242 -1.63 12.85 22.72
C LEU A 242 -2.99 13.40 23.20
N LEU A 243 -4.03 13.22 22.42
CA LEU A 243 -5.39 13.65 22.81
C LEU A 243 -5.94 12.90 24.04
N ASN A 244 -5.35 11.73 24.33
CA ASN A 244 -5.68 10.92 25.50
C ASN A 244 -4.55 10.86 26.55
N TYR A 245 -3.63 11.84 26.59
CA TYR A 245 -2.43 11.81 27.42
C TYR A 245 -2.72 11.52 28.91
N LYS A 246 -3.86 12.02 29.45
CA LYS A 246 -4.29 11.74 30.84
C LYS A 246 -4.52 10.27 31.15
N LYS A 247 -4.68 9.41 30.13
CA LYS A 247 -4.83 7.97 30.29
C LYS A 247 -3.51 7.22 30.14
N LEU A 248 -2.44 7.90 29.74
CA LEU A 248 -1.12 7.31 29.61
C LEU A 248 -0.47 7.15 30.99
N THR A 249 0.13 6.00 31.20
CA THR A 249 0.96 5.67 32.36
C THR A 249 2.28 5.11 31.86
N ILE A 250 3.34 5.15 32.67
CA ILE A 250 4.65 4.58 32.32
C ILE A 250 4.52 3.11 31.88
N LYS A 251 3.70 2.32 32.58
CA LYS A 251 3.46 0.90 32.21
C LYS A 251 2.82 0.73 30.83
N LYS A 252 1.97 1.66 30.39
CA LYS A 252 1.38 1.66 29.04
C LYS A 252 2.41 2.11 27.99
N LEU A 253 3.22 3.12 28.30
CA LEU A 253 4.30 3.57 27.42
C LEU A 253 5.31 2.44 27.18
N VAL A 254 5.70 1.72 28.23
CA VAL A 254 6.56 0.52 28.11
C VAL A 254 5.89 -0.53 27.22
N SER A 255 4.58 -0.77 27.36
CA SER A 255 3.86 -1.71 26.49
C SER A 255 3.87 -1.28 25.03
N PHE A 256 3.70 0.01 24.73
CA PHE A 256 3.82 0.54 23.37
C PHE A 256 5.25 0.39 22.83
N GLY A 257 6.28 0.70 23.63
CA GLY A 257 7.68 0.51 23.26
C GLY A 257 8.02 -0.95 22.95
N LEU A 258 7.58 -1.86 23.81
CA LEU A 258 7.74 -3.31 23.57
C LEU A 258 6.99 -3.78 22.31
N SER A 259 5.82 -3.20 22.00
CA SER A 259 5.10 -3.54 20.77
C SER A 259 5.90 -3.12 19.52
N VAL A 260 6.51 -1.94 19.55
CA VAL A 260 7.40 -1.50 18.45
C VAL A 260 8.61 -2.42 18.32
N LEU A 261 9.24 -2.80 19.45
CA LEU A 261 10.38 -3.71 19.43
C LEU A 261 10.01 -5.08 18.85
N ILE A 262 8.87 -5.66 19.26
CA ILE A 262 8.34 -6.90 18.69
C ILE A 262 8.12 -6.74 17.18
N ALA A 263 7.53 -5.62 16.74
CA ALA A 263 7.30 -5.37 15.33
C ALA A 263 8.60 -5.32 14.52
N LEU A 264 9.65 -4.70 15.07
CA LEU A 264 10.97 -4.65 14.41
C LEU A 264 11.57 -6.06 14.24
N PHE A 265 11.46 -6.92 15.22
CA PHE A 265 11.91 -8.32 15.11
C PHE A 265 11.07 -9.12 14.10
N LEU A 266 9.74 -8.97 14.12
CA LEU A 266 8.83 -9.68 13.21
C LEU A 266 8.89 -9.16 11.78
N SER A 267 9.55 -8.06 11.48
CA SER A 267 9.77 -7.49 10.15
C SER A 267 11.24 -7.26 9.83
N ALA A 268 12.13 -7.96 10.54
CA ALA A 268 13.58 -7.73 10.42
C ALA A 268 14.12 -8.00 9.01
N GLY A 269 13.64 -9.03 8.32
CA GLY A 269 14.04 -9.35 6.96
C GLY A 269 13.72 -8.21 5.99
N TYR A 270 12.51 -7.66 6.11
CA TYR A 270 12.10 -6.51 5.32
C TYR A 270 12.94 -5.26 5.66
N ILE A 271 13.12 -4.95 6.94
CA ILE A 271 13.84 -3.73 7.37
C ILE A 271 15.31 -3.79 6.98
N PHE A 272 15.98 -4.91 7.18
CA PHE A 272 17.42 -5.04 6.92
C PHE A 272 17.73 -4.91 5.43
N GLN A 273 16.95 -5.57 4.56
CA GLN A 273 17.13 -5.43 3.12
C GLN A 273 16.84 -3.99 2.64
N TYR A 274 15.79 -3.34 3.16
CA TYR A 274 15.45 -1.96 2.85
C TYR A 274 16.61 -1.02 3.22
N VAL A 275 17.09 -1.09 4.46
CA VAL A 275 18.17 -0.23 4.97
C VAL A 275 19.45 -0.48 4.19
N GLU A 276 19.79 -1.73 3.90
CA GLU A 276 21.00 -2.06 3.14
C GLU A 276 20.96 -1.49 1.72
N GLN A 277 19.85 -1.65 1.01
CA GLN A 277 19.74 -1.12 -0.34
C GLN A 277 19.80 0.41 -0.38
N VAL A 278 19.03 1.09 0.50
CA VAL A 278 19.01 2.55 0.57
C VAL A 278 20.37 3.14 0.98
N SER A 279 21.16 2.40 1.78
CA SER A 279 22.52 2.84 2.15
C SER A 279 23.57 2.58 1.07
N SER A 280 23.30 1.65 0.14
CA SER A 280 24.27 1.24 -0.90
C SER A 280 24.17 2.05 -2.19
N GLN A 281 23.04 2.69 -2.45
CA GLN A 281 22.76 3.46 -3.66
C GLN A 281 21.66 4.51 -3.43
N HIS A 282 21.52 5.43 -4.38
CA HIS A 282 20.49 6.45 -4.35
C HIS A 282 19.29 6.02 -5.23
N PHE A 283 18.13 5.91 -4.62
CA PHE A 283 16.88 5.58 -5.31
C PHE A 283 16.11 6.82 -5.72
N LEU A 284 15.33 6.70 -6.79
CA LEU A 284 14.54 7.80 -7.33
C LEU A 284 13.53 8.34 -6.29
N PHE A 285 12.87 7.47 -5.51
CA PHE A 285 11.92 7.93 -4.48
C PHE A 285 12.56 8.88 -3.45
N SER A 286 13.79 8.60 -3.01
CA SER A 286 14.50 9.45 -2.05
C SER A 286 15.01 10.73 -2.69
N TRP A 287 15.40 10.67 -3.96
CA TRP A 287 15.83 11.83 -4.74
C TRP A 287 14.66 12.78 -5.03
N LEU A 288 13.50 12.24 -5.45
CA LEU A 288 12.29 13.04 -5.66
C LEU A 288 11.89 13.79 -4.38
N GLY A 289 11.86 13.11 -3.25
CA GLY A 289 11.52 13.74 -1.96
C GLY A 289 12.46 14.88 -1.56
N ARG A 290 13.73 14.84 -1.97
CA ARG A 290 14.71 15.90 -1.66
C ARG A 290 14.70 17.04 -2.66
N ASN A 291 14.50 16.76 -3.95
CA ASN A 291 14.73 17.72 -5.02
C ASN A 291 13.44 18.39 -5.52
N PHE A 292 12.28 17.73 -5.39
CA PHE A 292 10.99 18.32 -5.78
C PHE A 292 10.20 18.80 -4.57
N PRO A 293 9.41 19.87 -4.70
CA PRO A 293 8.54 20.32 -3.64
C PRO A 293 7.44 19.26 -3.37
N VAL A 294 7.07 19.13 -2.09
CA VAL A 294 5.88 18.36 -1.70
C VAL A 294 4.66 19.08 -2.26
N ASN A 295 3.82 18.38 -2.98
CA ASN A 295 2.54 18.92 -3.44
C ASN A 295 1.59 19.04 -2.21
N VAL A 296 1.31 20.28 -1.82
CA VAL A 296 0.52 20.58 -0.61
C VAL A 296 -0.96 20.70 -0.98
N ASN A 297 -1.80 20.03 -0.21
CA ASN A 297 -3.24 20.09 -0.38
C ASN A 297 -3.81 21.34 0.34
N ASP A 298 -3.89 22.45 -0.38
CA ASP A 298 -4.28 23.75 0.21
C ASP A 298 -5.80 23.98 0.34
N THR A 299 -6.62 23.03 -0.10
CA THR A 299 -8.01 23.37 -0.34
C THR A 299 -9.01 22.79 0.66
N PHE A 300 -9.63 23.67 1.46
CA PHE A 300 -11.05 23.61 1.76
C PHE A 300 -11.88 23.91 0.49
N SER A 301 -11.64 23.21 -0.61
CA SER A 301 -12.43 23.45 -1.80
C SER A 301 -13.82 22.86 -1.63
N VAL A 302 -14.79 23.74 -1.48
CA VAL A 302 -16.19 23.39 -1.72
C VAL A 302 -16.29 22.97 -3.18
N PRO A 303 -16.92 21.83 -3.51
CA PRO A 303 -17.07 21.43 -4.91
C PRO A 303 -17.76 22.54 -5.67
N TYR A 304 -17.13 22.98 -6.72
CA TYR A 304 -17.83 23.83 -7.70
C TYR A 304 -18.93 22.97 -8.33
N PRO A 305 -20.20 23.41 -8.24
CA PRO A 305 -21.31 22.63 -8.80
C PRO A 305 -21.30 22.60 -10.33
N PHE A 306 -20.40 23.33 -10.96
CA PHE A 306 -20.33 23.46 -12.40
C PHE A 306 -18.88 23.38 -12.90
N GLN A 307 -18.67 22.63 -13.97
CA GLN A 307 -17.41 22.58 -14.72
C GLN A 307 -17.64 23.24 -16.08
N SER A 308 -16.73 24.11 -16.50
CA SER A 308 -16.70 24.57 -17.89
C SER A 308 -16.14 23.45 -18.77
N ASP A 309 -16.85 23.09 -19.83
CA ASP A 309 -16.30 22.26 -20.89
C ASP A 309 -15.37 23.09 -21.81
N GLU A 310 -14.69 22.41 -22.72
CA GLU A 310 -13.78 23.06 -23.69
C GLU A 310 -14.48 24.11 -24.57
N SER A 311 -15.82 24.10 -24.62
CA SER A 311 -16.64 25.07 -25.35
C SER A 311 -17.09 26.26 -24.49
N GLY A 312 -16.69 26.30 -23.21
CA GLY A 312 -17.05 27.36 -22.25
C GLY A 312 -18.45 27.24 -21.66
N PHE A 313 -19.18 26.16 -21.92
CA PHE A 313 -20.46 25.89 -21.30
C PHE A 313 -20.28 25.22 -19.92
N TYR A 314 -21.01 25.72 -18.94
CA TYR A 314 -21.02 25.14 -17.60
C TYR A 314 -21.94 23.92 -17.55
N LYS A 315 -21.37 22.74 -17.35
CA LYS A 315 -22.14 21.53 -17.03
C LYS A 315 -22.20 21.31 -15.53
N PRO A 316 -23.37 20.92 -14.98
CA PRO A 316 -23.44 20.58 -13.58
C PRO A 316 -22.55 19.37 -13.31
N PHE A 317 -21.67 19.48 -12.32
CA PHE A 317 -20.91 18.35 -11.80
C PHE A 317 -21.87 17.31 -11.25
N THR A 318 -21.82 16.10 -11.76
CA THR A 318 -22.46 15.01 -11.06
C THR A 318 -21.66 14.69 -9.78
N PRO A 319 -22.31 14.27 -8.66
CA PRO A 319 -21.59 13.88 -7.45
C PRO A 319 -20.52 12.82 -7.68
N LEU A 320 -20.59 12.10 -8.78
CA LEU A 320 -19.66 11.09 -9.27
C LEU A 320 -18.29 11.62 -9.68
N GLU A 321 -18.23 12.87 -10.13
CA GLU A 321 -17.01 13.51 -10.65
C GLU A 321 -16.26 14.30 -9.57
N TRP A 322 -16.83 14.41 -8.37
CA TRP A 322 -16.19 15.16 -7.29
C TRP A 322 -14.88 14.52 -6.84
N PRO A 323 -13.79 15.28 -6.82
CA PRO A 323 -12.53 14.80 -6.26
C PRO A 323 -12.69 14.37 -4.80
N ILE A 324 -12.02 13.30 -4.41
CA ILE A 324 -12.17 12.68 -3.09
C ILE A 324 -11.84 13.65 -1.94
N HIS A 325 -10.91 14.59 -2.15
CA HIS A 325 -10.57 15.61 -1.15
C HIS A 325 -11.72 16.60 -0.88
N GLN A 326 -12.55 16.89 -1.88
CA GLN A 326 -13.74 17.74 -1.71
C GLN A 326 -14.82 17.00 -0.92
N ILE A 327 -15.01 15.71 -1.18
CA ILE A 327 -15.94 14.85 -0.42
C ILE A 327 -15.50 14.80 1.05
N ILE A 328 -14.20 14.67 1.31
CA ILE A 328 -13.64 14.70 2.66
C ILE A 328 -13.91 16.06 3.33
N SER A 329 -13.69 17.17 2.62
CA SER A 329 -13.92 18.52 3.15
C SER A 329 -15.39 18.72 3.58
N ILE A 330 -16.34 18.31 2.74
CA ILE A 330 -17.78 18.34 3.07
C ILE A 330 -18.05 17.44 4.28
N GLY A 331 -17.50 16.23 4.29
CA GLY A 331 -17.62 15.30 5.41
C GLY A 331 -17.12 15.92 6.72
N MET A 332 -16.01 16.65 6.70
CA MET A 332 -15.46 17.34 7.86
C MET A 332 -16.37 18.46 8.37
N ILE A 333 -16.93 19.30 7.48
CA ILE A 333 -17.90 20.33 7.84
C ILE A 333 -19.15 19.66 8.46
N PHE A 334 -19.68 18.63 7.80
CA PHE A 334 -20.86 17.90 8.28
C PHE A 334 -20.60 17.23 9.64
N SER A 335 -19.39 16.71 9.86
CA SER A 335 -19.00 16.14 11.16
C SER A 335 -19.03 17.18 12.27
N THR A 336 -18.63 18.41 11.96
CA THR A 336 -18.67 19.51 12.93
C THR A 336 -20.11 19.86 13.30
N LEU A 337 -21.01 19.92 12.32
CA LEU A 337 -22.45 20.11 12.58
C LEU A 337 -23.01 18.99 13.45
N ILE A 338 -22.66 17.72 13.15
CA ILE A 338 -23.06 16.57 13.98
C ILE A 338 -22.55 16.72 15.42
N VAL A 339 -21.30 17.13 15.61
CA VAL A 339 -20.73 17.34 16.94
C VAL A 339 -21.46 18.44 17.70
N VAL A 340 -21.77 19.55 17.04
CA VAL A 340 -22.55 20.67 17.64
C VAL A 340 -23.95 20.20 18.04
N VAL A 341 -24.67 19.52 17.15
CA VAL A 341 -26.05 19.04 17.36
C VAL A 341 -26.11 17.93 18.42
N LEU A 342 -25.13 17.03 18.43
CA LEU A 342 -25.11 15.86 19.34
C LEU A 342 -24.14 16.03 20.52
N HIS A 343 -23.77 17.25 20.89
CA HIS A 343 -22.71 17.50 21.87
C HIS A 343 -22.91 16.77 23.22
N ARG A 344 -24.14 16.60 23.70
CA ARG A 344 -24.48 15.84 24.92
C ARG A 344 -24.28 14.33 24.78
N HIS A 345 -24.26 13.83 23.54
CA HIS A 345 -24.19 12.39 23.25
C HIS A 345 -22.81 11.92 22.80
N ILE A 346 -21.85 12.83 22.71
CA ILE A 346 -20.49 12.53 22.26
C ILE A 346 -19.69 11.92 23.39
N THR A 347 -19.18 10.70 23.14
CA THR A 347 -18.28 10.03 24.08
C THR A 347 -16.88 10.63 24.01
N SER A 348 -16.10 10.45 25.08
CA SER A 348 -14.67 10.84 25.06
C SER A 348 -13.91 10.21 23.88
N LEU A 349 -14.22 8.96 23.53
CA LEU A 349 -13.63 8.25 22.40
C LEU A 349 -14.00 8.91 21.05
N SER A 350 -15.30 9.19 20.84
CA SER A 350 -15.76 9.87 19.62
C SER A 350 -15.14 11.25 19.49
N LYS A 351 -15.06 12.02 20.59
CA LYS A 351 -14.42 13.34 20.58
C LYS A 351 -12.96 13.27 20.13
N THR A 352 -12.20 12.29 20.64
CA THR A 352 -10.79 12.17 20.25
C THR A 352 -10.63 11.72 18.80
N LEU A 353 -11.49 10.83 18.28
CA LEU A 353 -11.50 10.46 16.87
C LEU A 353 -11.82 11.64 15.96
N PHE A 354 -12.85 12.44 16.31
CA PHE A 354 -13.20 13.65 15.59
C PHE A 354 -12.05 14.68 15.55
N LEU A 355 -11.42 14.94 16.70
CA LEU A 355 -10.28 15.85 16.77
C LEU A 355 -9.06 15.30 15.98
N SER A 356 -8.86 13.98 15.98
CA SER A 356 -7.79 13.35 15.18
C SER A 356 -8.03 13.57 13.68
N CYS A 357 -9.27 13.46 13.20
CA CYS A 357 -9.60 13.78 11.80
C CYS A 357 -9.24 15.23 11.45
N TRP A 358 -9.63 16.19 12.30
CA TRP A 358 -9.33 17.60 12.07
C TRP A 358 -7.83 17.90 12.09
N ILE A 359 -7.08 17.32 13.03
CA ILE A 359 -5.63 17.52 13.11
C ILE A 359 -4.97 16.96 11.85
N LEU A 360 -5.33 15.75 11.40
CA LEU A 360 -4.80 15.18 10.16
C LEU A 360 -5.16 16.04 8.94
N TYR A 361 -6.39 16.53 8.88
CA TYR A 361 -6.86 17.39 7.79
C TYR A 361 -6.04 18.68 7.71
N ILE A 362 -5.91 19.40 8.84
CA ILE A 362 -5.12 20.63 8.92
C ILE A 362 -3.64 20.36 8.62
N SER A 363 -3.12 19.21 9.08
CA SER A 363 -1.74 18.83 8.82
C SER A 363 -1.43 18.57 7.34
N ALA A 364 -2.43 18.28 6.53
CA ALA A 364 -2.26 18.11 5.08
C ALA A 364 -2.18 19.44 4.31
N THR A 365 -2.46 20.57 4.97
CA THR A 365 -2.48 21.90 4.36
C THR A 365 -1.17 22.65 4.56
N SER A 366 -1.03 23.82 3.95
CA SER A 366 0.11 24.75 4.10
C SER A 366 0.28 25.34 5.51
N VAL A 367 -0.62 25.05 6.44
CA VAL A 367 -0.42 25.37 7.88
C VAL A 367 0.85 24.72 8.41
N LEU A 368 1.24 23.56 7.91
CA LEU A 368 2.53 22.96 8.22
C LEU A 368 3.60 23.36 7.18
N PRO A 369 4.85 23.55 7.61
CA PRO A 369 5.94 23.98 6.75
C PRO A 369 6.49 22.85 5.87
N TRP A 370 5.63 22.31 4.97
CA TRP A 370 5.94 21.14 4.14
C TRP A 370 7.18 21.32 3.28
N ASN A 371 7.31 22.46 2.60
CA ASN A 371 8.38 22.71 1.65
C ASN A 371 9.64 23.36 2.25
N SER A 372 9.67 23.61 3.56
CA SER A 372 10.85 24.09 4.27
C SER A 372 11.42 23.05 5.23
N ILE A 373 10.79 22.86 6.39
CA ILE A 373 11.29 21.97 7.44
C ILE A 373 10.94 20.51 7.17
N LEU A 374 9.66 20.21 6.85
CA LEU A 374 9.19 18.83 6.73
C LEU A 374 9.76 18.12 5.51
N LYS A 375 10.02 18.82 4.42
CA LYS A 375 10.68 18.28 3.22
C LYS A 375 12.03 17.65 3.52
N GLN A 376 12.78 18.19 4.47
CA GLN A 376 14.11 17.70 4.84
C GLN A 376 14.06 16.45 5.74
N THR A 377 12.87 16.08 6.22
CA THR A 377 12.64 14.88 7.02
C THR A 377 12.16 13.70 6.13
N PHE A 378 11.94 12.54 6.75
CA PHE A 378 11.29 11.41 6.07
C PHE A 378 9.90 11.75 5.49
N LEU A 379 9.24 12.82 5.97
CA LEU A 379 7.95 13.27 5.45
C LEU A 379 8.05 13.87 4.04
N GLY A 380 9.24 14.33 3.61
CA GLY A 380 9.48 14.73 2.22
C GLY A 380 9.22 13.60 1.22
N SER A 381 9.43 12.35 1.62
CA SER A 381 9.15 11.17 0.79
C SER A 381 7.64 10.94 0.53
N MET A 382 6.76 11.66 1.22
CA MET A 382 5.33 11.61 0.93
C MET A 382 4.97 12.13 -0.46
N GLN A 383 5.76 13.02 -1.06
CA GLN A 383 5.53 13.67 -2.36
C GLN A 383 4.24 14.51 -2.40
N TYR A 384 3.19 14.08 -1.73
CA TYR A 384 1.87 14.66 -1.68
C TYR A 384 1.30 14.65 -0.26
N SER A 385 1.06 15.83 0.33
CA SER A 385 0.56 15.94 1.73
C SER A 385 -0.86 15.40 1.90
N GLY A 386 -1.65 15.41 0.83
CA GLY A 386 -3.01 14.85 0.80
C GLY A 386 -3.10 13.36 1.12
N ARG A 387 -1.97 12.63 1.11
CA ARG A 387 -1.93 11.23 1.58
C ARG A 387 -2.34 11.09 3.05
N LEU A 388 -2.18 12.13 3.87
CA LEU A 388 -2.70 12.16 5.24
C LEU A 388 -4.22 12.06 5.31
N LEU A 389 -4.92 12.52 4.26
CA LEU A 389 -6.38 12.50 4.19
C LEU A 389 -6.93 11.09 3.92
N PHE A 390 -6.10 10.17 3.42
CA PHE A 390 -6.54 8.85 2.95
C PHE A 390 -7.29 8.04 4.03
N PHE A 391 -6.86 8.11 5.28
CA PHE A 391 -7.50 7.36 6.38
C PHE A 391 -8.62 8.12 7.09
N ILE A 392 -8.85 9.40 6.76
CA ILE A 392 -9.91 10.20 7.40
C ILE A 392 -11.30 9.57 7.24
N PRO A 393 -11.73 9.07 6.07
CA PRO A 393 -13.04 8.41 5.95
C PRO A 393 -13.20 7.24 6.92
N PHE A 394 -12.16 6.42 7.10
CA PHE A 394 -12.20 5.31 8.04
C PHE A 394 -12.34 5.79 9.50
N ILE A 395 -11.52 6.77 9.91
CA ILE A 395 -11.55 7.34 11.27
C ILE A 395 -12.89 8.01 11.53
N PHE A 396 -13.45 8.67 10.52
CA PHE A 396 -14.77 9.30 10.59
C PHE A 396 -15.90 8.28 10.77
N ILE A 397 -15.85 7.16 10.07
CA ILE A 397 -16.79 6.04 10.26
C ILE A 397 -16.68 5.50 11.70
N LEU A 398 -15.47 5.35 12.23
CA LEU A 398 -15.27 4.98 13.64
C LEU A 398 -15.84 6.03 14.60
N PHE A 399 -15.65 7.32 14.30
CA PHE A 399 -16.26 8.41 15.09
C PHE A 399 -17.78 8.23 15.16
N LEU A 400 -18.46 8.06 14.04
CA LEU A 400 -19.90 7.84 13.99
C LEU A 400 -20.31 6.57 14.74
N ALA A 401 -19.55 5.49 14.64
CA ALA A 401 -19.82 4.24 15.32
C ALA A 401 -19.77 4.35 16.85
N PHE A 402 -19.04 5.32 17.41
CA PHE A 402 -18.90 5.49 18.87
C PHE A 402 -19.62 6.71 19.44
N VAL A 403 -20.36 7.47 18.63
CA VAL A 403 -21.27 8.50 19.14
C VAL A 403 -22.48 7.85 19.84
N ASN A 404 -22.97 8.24 21.02
CA ASN A 404 -24.16 7.68 21.69
C ASN A 404 -25.47 7.91 20.91
N ARG A 405 -26.39 6.94 20.79
CA ARG A 405 -27.71 6.95 20.09
C ARG A 405 -27.65 7.00 18.54
N LYS A 406 -26.88 6.30 17.87
CA LYS A 406 -26.24 6.59 16.60
C LYS A 406 -26.41 5.62 15.47
N GLY A 407 -27.02 4.53 15.70
CA GLY A 407 -27.30 3.55 14.65
C GLY A 407 -27.99 4.19 13.44
N PHE A 408 -28.81 5.21 13.65
CA PHE A 408 -29.51 5.88 12.57
C PHE A 408 -28.61 6.70 11.66
N LEU A 409 -27.70 7.52 12.20
CA LEU A 409 -26.78 8.31 11.38
C LEU A 409 -25.83 7.43 10.60
N LEU A 410 -25.29 6.39 11.24
CA LEU A 410 -24.43 5.43 10.56
C LEU A 410 -25.19 4.62 9.51
N PHE A 411 -26.46 4.29 9.77
CA PHE A 411 -27.33 3.62 8.80
C PHE A 411 -27.62 4.50 7.59
N LEU A 412 -27.92 5.78 7.79
CA LEU A 412 -28.07 6.75 6.69
C LEU A 412 -26.77 6.86 5.89
N MET A 413 -25.63 6.97 6.57
CA MET A 413 -24.34 7.00 5.93
C MET A 413 -24.07 5.71 5.13
N CYS A 414 -24.43 4.56 5.66
CA CYS A 414 -24.30 3.27 4.96
C CYS A 414 -25.14 3.27 3.67
N ILE A 415 -26.43 3.64 3.76
CA ILE A 415 -27.31 3.67 2.58
C ILE A 415 -26.77 4.67 1.56
N THR A 416 -26.43 5.89 1.97
CA THR A 416 -25.90 6.89 1.03
C THR A 416 -24.58 6.44 0.40
N SER A 417 -23.70 5.80 1.16
CA SER A 417 -22.44 5.26 0.66
C SER A 417 -22.65 4.12 -0.33
N LEU A 418 -23.55 3.20 -0.03
CA LEU A 418 -23.91 2.11 -0.94
C LEU A 418 -24.56 2.65 -2.22
N THR A 419 -25.54 3.57 -2.07
CA THR A 419 -26.19 4.20 -3.23
C THR A 419 -25.16 4.92 -4.10
N PHE A 420 -24.28 5.72 -3.50
CA PHE A 420 -23.23 6.43 -4.21
C PHE A 420 -22.26 5.46 -4.87
N TYR A 421 -21.81 4.43 -4.17
CA TYR A 421 -20.90 3.43 -4.70
C TYR A 421 -21.53 2.71 -5.91
N PHE A 422 -22.72 2.16 -5.75
CA PHE A 422 -23.38 1.43 -6.84
C PHE A 422 -23.84 2.33 -8.00
N SER A 423 -24.17 3.59 -7.75
CA SER A 423 -24.45 4.54 -8.83
C SER A 423 -23.23 4.85 -9.69
N ARG A 424 -22.03 4.77 -9.12
CA ARG A 424 -20.77 4.85 -9.88
C ARG A 424 -20.48 3.59 -10.68
N VAL A 425 -20.88 2.45 -10.15
CA VAL A 425 -20.56 1.13 -10.69
C VAL A 425 -21.46 0.75 -11.85
N LEU A 426 -22.79 0.94 -11.68
CA LEU A 426 -23.79 0.46 -12.62
C LEU A 426 -23.78 1.16 -14.01
N PRO A 427 -23.58 2.47 -14.13
CA PRO A 427 -23.53 3.13 -15.45
C PRO A 427 -22.34 2.74 -16.30
N GLN A 428 -21.25 2.29 -15.69
CA GLN A 428 -20.04 1.87 -16.42
C GLN A 428 -20.22 0.46 -17.04
N TYR A 429 -21.25 -0.29 -16.63
CA TYR A 429 -21.56 -1.59 -17.19
C TYR A 429 -21.90 -1.56 -18.68
N SER A 430 -22.57 -0.50 -19.15
CA SER A 430 -22.93 -0.34 -20.56
C SER A 430 -21.75 0.02 -21.47
N ILE A 431 -20.64 0.53 -20.89
CA ILE A 431 -19.42 0.89 -21.61
C ILE A 431 -18.46 -0.31 -21.69
N SER A 432 -18.68 -1.33 -20.86
CA SER A 432 -17.70 -2.39 -20.61
C SER A 432 -17.71 -3.54 -21.62
N SER A 433 -18.71 -3.65 -22.51
CA SER A 433 -18.73 -4.74 -23.51
C SER A 433 -17.55 -4.68 -24.49
N ASN A 434 -17.10 -3.48 -24.85
CA ASN A 434 -15.89 -3.28 -25.66
C ASN A 434 -14.58 -3.47 -24.85
N THR A 435 -14.66 -3.45 -23.53
CA THR A 435 -13.50 -3.53 -22.64
C THR A 435 -13.18 -4.98 -22.27
N TYR A 436 -14.15 -5.87 -22.36
CA TYR A 436 -13.95 -7.31 -22.08
C TYR A 436 -13.01 -7.97 -23.10
N SER A 437 -13.12 -7.61 -24.39
CA SER A 437 -12.20 -8.09 -25.43
C SER A 437 -10.77 -7.60 -25.21
N GLN A 438 -10.60 -6.38 -24.72
CA GLN A 438 -9.27 -5.81 -24.44
C GLN A 438 -8.61 -6.44 -23.19
N MET A 439 -9.37 -6.92 -22.21
CA MET A 439 -8.82 -7.65 -21.05
C MET A 439 -8.42 -9.09 -21.39
N GLU A 440 -9.10 -9.72 -22.30
CA GLU A 440 -8.70 -11.03 -22.83
C GLU A 440 -7.36 -10.91 -23.55
N ASP A 441 -7.17 -9.80 -24.27
CA ASP A 441 -5.91 -9.46 -24.93
C ASP A 441 -4.81 -9.07 -23.92
N GLU A 442 -5.12 -8.35 -22.84
CA GLU A 442 -4.17 -8.04 -21.75
C GLU A 442 -3.75 -9.30 -20.96
N ASN A 443 -4.64 -10.29 -20.79
CA ASN A 443 -4.28 -11.57 -20.18
C ASN A 443 -3.41 -12.42 -21.10
N LYS A 444 -3.70 -12.47 -22.39
CA LYS A 444 -2.83 -13.08 -23.41
C LYS A 444 -1.48 -12.37 -23.47
N LEU A 445 -1.51 -11.04 -23.41
CA LEU A 445 -0.30 -10.22 -23.38
C LEU A 445 0.58 -10.56 -22.17
N SER A 446 0.02 -10.73 -20.97
CA SER A 446 0.83 -11.08 -19.78
C SER A 446 1.41 -12.49 -19.84
N GLU A 447 0.78 -13.47 -20.51
CA GLU A 447 1.36 -14.79 -20.73
C GLU A 447 2.43 -14.77 -21.84
N GLU A 448 2.20 -14.04 -22.92
CA GLU A 448 3.21 -13.82 -23.96
C GLU A 448 4.39 -13.00 -23.44
N MET A 449 4.14 -11.98 -22.61
CA MET A 449 5.16 -11.21 -21.91
C MET A 449 6.10 -12.10 -21.10
N LEU A 450 5.57 -13.05 -20.35
CA LEU A 450 6.39 -13.98 -19.57
C LEU A 450 7.25 -14.86 -20.46
N LYS A 451 6.67 -15.44 -21.52
CA LYS A 451 7.39 -16.29 -22.47
C LYS A 451 8.50 -15.52 -23.17
N THR A 452 8.22 -14.29 -23.61
CA THR A 452 9.15 -13.46 -24.35
C THR A 452 10.29 -12.94 -23.50
N VAL A 453 10.06 -12.58 -22.24
CA VAL A 453 11.13 -12.18 -21.32
C VAL A 453 12.14 -13.32 -21.07
N TYR A 454 11.66 -14.56 -20.89
CA TYR A 454 12.54 -15.72 -20.69
C TYR A 454 13.15 -16.26 -21.99
N MET A 455 12.47 -16.10 -23.11
CA MET A 455 12.99 -16.51 -24.44
C MET A 455 13.90 -15.46 -25.09
N GLY A 456 14.08 -14.30 -24.47
CA GLY A 456 14.96 -13.26 -24.99
C GLY A 456 14.31 -12.35 -26.04
N ASP A 457 12.99 -12.44 -26.24
CA ASP A 457 12.25 -11.44 -27.01
C ASP A 457 12.15 -10.14 -26.20
N LYS A 458 12.66 -9.07 -26.79
CA LYS A 458 12.83 -7.77 -26.14
C LYS A 458 11.72 -6.79 -26.47
N SER A 459 10.65 -7.25 -27.10
CA SER A 459 9.58 -6.39 -27.61
C SER A 459 8.58 -5.94 -26.52
N ILE A 460 8.60 -6.56 -25.33
CA ILE A 460 7.56 -6.36 -24.31
C ILE A 460 8.16 -5.81 -23.01
N PHE A 461 7.64 -4.68 -22.57
CA PHE A 461 7.95 -4.04 -21.30
C PHE A 461 6.81 -4.28 -20.30
N ILE A 462 7.14 -4.87 -19.14
CA ILE A 462 6.20 -4.96 -18.04
C ILE A 462 6.31 -3.69 -17.20
N ASP A 463 5.21 -2.93 -17.14
CA ASP A 463 5.17 -1.63 -16.49
C ASP A 463 5.50 -1.73 -15.00
N THR A 464 6.43 -0.90 -14.58
CA THR A 464 6.84 -0.79 -13.18
C THR A 464 6.01 0.24 -12.42
N SER A 465 5.06 0.90 -13.07
CA SER A 465 4.19 2.01 -12.63
C SER A 465 4.70 2.76 -11.39
N GLY A 466 5.77 3.46 -11.58
CA GLY A 466 6.47 4.17 -10.52
C GLY A 466 7.91 3.70 -10.46
N ASP A 467 8.75 4.37 -11.18
CA ASP A 467 10.18 4.09 -11.30
C ASP A 467 10.95 4.34 -9.97
N GLU A 468 10.22 4.46 -8.86
CA GLU A 468 10.74 4.89 -7.56
C GLU A 468 11.86 4.01 -7.02
N TYR A 469 11.84 2.70 -7.34
CA TYR A 469 12.82 1.74 -6.82
C TYR A 469 13.98 1.46 -7.77
N TYR A 470 14.11 2.29 -8.81
CA TYR A 470 15.33 2.34 -9.61
C TYR A 470 16.39 3.23 -8.96
N ASN A 471 17.65 2.93 -9.26
CA ASN A 471 18.75 3.85 -9.03
C ASN A 471 18.50 5.15 -9.82
N ILE A 472 18.90 6.30 -9.28
CA ILE A 472 18.75 7.61 -9.94
C ILE A 472 19.49 7.69 -11.28
N ASP A 473 20.47 6.82 -11.51
CA ASP A 473 21.22 6.74 -12.76
C ASP A 473 20.43 5.96 -13.86
N VAL A 474 19.31 5.32 -13.55
CA VAL A 474 18.41 4.71 -14.54
C VAL A 474 17.55 5.80 -15.18
N ASP A 475 17.59 5.88 -16.49
CA ASP A 475 16.74 6.80 -17.25
C ASP A 475 15.34 6.21 -17.43
N ASN A 476 14.32 6.96 -16.98
CA ASN A 476 12.92 6.52 -16.98
C ASN A 476 12.32 6.30 -18.38
N VAL A 477 12.90 6.95 -19.41
CA VAL A 477 12.46 6.76 -20.79
C VAL A 477 13.20 5.57 -21.40
N HIS A 478 14.51 5.50 -21.16
CA HIS A 478 15.36 4.45 -21.74
C HIS A 478 15.02 3.06 -21.17
N VAL A 479 14.69 2.94 -19.90
CA VAL A 479 14.31 1.66 -19.27
C VAL A 479 13.06 1.03 -19.92
N ARG A 480 12.25 1.83 -20.60
CA ARG A 480 11.06 1.41 -21.37
C ARG A 480 11.38 1.06 -22.82
N SER A 481 12.63 1.13 -23.21
CA SER A 481 13.11 0.74 -24.54
C SER A 481 13.68 -0.68 -24.55
N PRO A 482 13.41 -1.52 -25.55
CA PRO A 482 14.03 -2.85 -25.69
C PRO A 482 15.56 -2.82 -25.64
N GLN A 483 16.17 -1.72 -26.12
CA GLN A 483 17.63 -1.52 -26.11
C GLN A 483 18.19 -1.48 -24.68
N PHE A 484 17.37 -1.15 -23.69
CA PHE A 484 17.79 -1.19 -22.29
C PHE A 484 18.25 -2.59 -21.86
N SER A 485 17.72 -3.65 -22.47
CA SER A 485 18.11 -5.04 -22.21
C SER A 485 19.30 -5.53 -23.03
N GLU A 486 20.09 -4.62 -23.63
CA GLU A 486 21.28 -4.97 -24.39
C GLU A 486 22.57 -4.78 -23.61
N PHE A 487 23.59 -5.60 -23.96
CA PHE A 487 24.94 -5.40 -23.46
C PHE A 487 25.58 -4.18 -24.12
N MET A 488 26.38 -3.44 -23.35
CA MET A 488 27.24 -2.38 -23.89
C MET A 488 28.70 -2.72 -23.53
N THR A 489 29.60 -2.63 -24.51
CA THR A 489 30.99 -3.01 -24.37
C THR A 489 31.92 -1.94 -24.93
N ASN A 490 33.17 -1.92 -24.42
CA ASN A 490 34.22 -1.13 -25.05
C ASN A 490 34.52 -1.67 -26.45
N GLU A 491 35.15 -0.83 -27.25
CA GLU A 491 35.72 -1.22 -28.55
C GLU A 491 36.69 -2.40 -28.40
N GLY A 492 36.48 -3.46 -29.20
CA GLY A 492 37.28 -4.68 -29.19
C GLY A 492 36.84 -5.76 -28.22
N VAL A 493 35.81 -5.50 -27.40
CA VAL A 493 35.16 -6.52 -26.55
C VAL A 493 33.91 -7.05 -27.26
N SER A 494 33.77 -8.36 -27.33
CA SER A 494 32.61 -9.05 -27.92
C SER A 494 31.99 -10.02 -26.94
N ILE A 495 30.64 -10.09 -26.97
CA ILE A 495 29.82 -11.00 -26.15
C ILE A 495 29.26 -12.10 -27.06
N SER A 496 29.27 -13.32 -26.57
CA SER A 496 28.70 -14.48 -27.24
C SER A 496 28.11 -15.48 -26.24
N ASN A 497 27.38 -16.48 -26.74
CA ASN A 497 26.80 -17.58 -25.96
C ASN A 497 25.92 -17.10 -24.76
N VAL A 498 25.13 -16.04 -24.97
CA VAL A 498 24.27 -15.47 -23.92
C VAL A 498 23.15 -16.45 -23.59
N LYS A 499 23.07 -16.85 -22.32
CA LYS A 499 21.97 -17.64 -21.76
C LYS A 499 21.39 -16.92 -20.56
N LYS A 500 20.06 -16.83 -20.52
CA LYS A 500 19.33 -16.19 -19.42
C LYS A 500 18.27 -17.13 -18.90
N SER A 501 18.22 -17.29 -17.58
CA SER A 501 17.18 -18.00 -16.84
C SER A 501 16.67 -17.13 -15.67
N TYR A 502 15.85 -17.68 -14.77
CA TYR A 502 15.20 -16.91 -13.70
C TYR A 502 16.14 -15.97 -12.94
N ASN A 503 17.18 -16.48 -12.32
CA ASN A 503 18.15 -15.69 -11.55
C ASN A 503 19.57 -15.95 -12.02
N LEU A 504 19.77 -16.15 -13.31
CA LEU A 504 21.08 -16.48 -13.86
C LEU A 504 21.22 -15.89 -15.25
N LEU A 505 22.31 -15.17 -15.46
CA LEU A 505 22.75 -14.68 -16.76
C LEU A 505 24.17 -15.16 -17.02
N GLU A 506 24.34 -15.95 -18.07
CA GLU A 506 25.64 -16.50 -18.52
C GLU A 506 26.00 -15.98 -19.90
N PHE A 507 27.27 -15.68 -20.11
CA PHE A 507 27.80 -15.25 -21.41
C PHE A 507 29.31 -15.40 -21.48
N ASP A 508 29.81 -15.48 -22.70
CA ASP A 508 31.25 -15.50 -22.97
C ASP A 508 31.73 -14.13 -23.43
N VAL A 509 32.87 -13.69 -22.90
CA VAL A 509 33.52 -12.44 -23.28
C VAL A 509 34.83 -12.72 -23.98
N ASN A 510 35.00 -12.14 -25.18
CA ASN A 510 36.21 -12.20 -25.95
C ASN A 510 36.79 -10.81 -26.20
N PHE A 511 38.13 -10.70 -26.23
CA PHE A 511 38.84 -9.46 -26.50
C PHE A 511 39.64 -9.57 -27.79
N LYS A 512 39.51 -8.57 -28.66
CA LYS A 512 40.37 -8.45 -29.86
C LYS A 512 41.74 -7.85 -29.56
N ASN A 513 41.85 -7.06 -28.49
CA ASN A 513 43.07 -6.39 -28.08
C ASN A 513 43.23 -6.44 -26.55
N ASN A 514 44.44 -6.67 -26.04
CA ASN A 514 44.77 -6.60 -24.61
C ASN A 514 44.88 -5.13 -24.14
N LYS A 515 43.82 -4.37 -24.26
CA LYS A 515 43.76 -3.02 -23.66
C LYS A 515 43.76 -3.12 -22.13
N LYS A 516 44.32 -2.12 -21.47
CA LYS A 516 44.43 -2.09 -19.99
C LYS A 516 43.12 -2.14 -19.23
N LYS A 517 41.99 -1.76 -19.86
CA LYS A 517 40.64 -1.78 -19.25
C LYS A 517 39.63 -2.23 -20.28
N ASN A 518 39.12 -3.44 -20.13
CA ASN A 518 38.01 -3.96 -20.88
C ASN A 518 36.78 -3.93 -19.95
N SER A 519 35.68 -3.37 -20.41
CA SER A 519 34.47 -3.22 -19.59
C SER A 519 33.22 -3.70 -20.31
N VAL A 520 32.30 -4.22 -19.53
CA VAL A 520 30.98 -4.67 -19.96
C VAL A 520 29.92 -4.08 -19.04
N ILE A 521 28.92 -3.44 -19.62
CA ILE A 521 27.66 -3.10 -18.95
C ILE A 521 26.70 -4.22 -19.26
N VAL A 522 26.26 -4.91 -18.22
CA VAL A 522 25.39 -6.09 -18.31
C VAL A 522 23.94 -5.65 -18.21
N PRO A 523 22.98 -6.24 -18.98
CA PRO A 523 21.58 -5.85 -18.96
C PRO A 523 20.84 -6.33 -17.70
N LEU A 524 21.33 -5.93 -16.54
CA LEU A 524 20.75 -6.14 -15.21
C LEU A 524 20.85 -4.84 -14.44
N ILE A 525 19.74 -4.32 -13.93
CA ILE A 525 19.75 -3.14 -13.04
C ILE A 525 20.48 -3.54 -11.76
N TRP A 526 21.43 -2.70 -11.36
CA TRP A 526 22.27 -3.03 -10.21
C TRP A 526 21.54 -2.85 -8.89
N TYR A 527 21.57 -3.92 -8.09
CA TYR A 527 21.21 -3.92 -6.68
C TYR A 527 22.29 -4.65 -5.90
N LYS A 528 22.53 -4.24 -4.66
CA LYS A 528 23.52 -4.90 -3.81
C LYS A 528 23.10 -6.33 -3.51
N GLY A 529 23.92 -7.29 -3.93
CA GLY A 529 23.65 -8.72 -3.81
C GLY A 529 24.01 -9.50 -5.08
N TYR A 530 24.24 -8.83 -6.22
CA TYR A 530 24.73 -9.53 -7.40
C TYR A 530 26.13 -10.11 -7.15
N GLN A 531 26.29 -11.37 -7.50
CA GLN A 531 27.55 -12.10 -7.51
C GLN A 531 27.92 -12.48 -8.94
N VAL A 532 29.20 -12.35 -9.24
CA VAL A 532 29.77 -12.69 -10.55
C VAL A 532 30.81 -13.75 -10.37
N GLU A 533 30.62 -14.88 -11.04
CA GLU A 533 31.60 -15.93 -11.18
C GLU A 533 32.25 -15.85 -12.55
N TYR A 534 33.56 -15.94 -12.56
CA TYR A 534 34.36 -15.93 -13.79
C TYR A 534 35.16 -17.23 -13.92
N SER A 535 35.11 -17.84 -15.11
CA SER A 535 35.94 -19.00 -15.43
C SER A 535 36.62 -18.84 -16.78
N LYS A 536 37.85 -19.29 -16.86
CA LYS A 536 38.63 -19.27 -18.10
C LYS A 536 38.28 -20.52 -18.93
N GLY A 537 37.76 -20.32 -20.16
CA GLY A 537 37.49 -21.40 -21.09
C GLY A 537 36.45 -22.44 -20.67
N GLY A 538 35.51 -22.09 -19.78
CA GLY A 538 34.38 -22.95 -19.37
C GLY A 538 34.71 -24.08 -18.39
N SER A 539 35.99 -24.44 -18.18
CA SER A 539 36.42 -25.55 -17.32
C SER A 539 37.43 -25.17 -16.23
N GLY A 540 37.73 -23.89 -16.06
CA GLY A 540 38.66 -23.39 -15.04
C GLY A 540 38.03 -23.18 -13.67
N SER A 541 38.86 -22.93 -12.63
CA SER A 541 38.37 -22.51 -11.30
C SER A 541 37.57 -21.21 -11.40
N LYS A 542 36.36 -21.23 -10.89
CA LYS A 542 35.51 -20.03 -10.79
C LYS A 542 36.10 -19.05 -9.77
N ALA A 543 36.24 -17.79 -10.14
CA ALA A 543 36.67 -16.72 -9.28
C ALA A 543 35.53 -15.69 -9.13
N MET A 544 35.28 -15.23 -7.91
CA MET A 544 34.30 -14.17 -7.66
C MET A 544 34.84 -12.82 -8.14
N MET A 545 33.97 -12.03 -8.75
CA MET A 545 34.27 -10.67 -9.18
C MET A 545 33.33 -9.67 -8.47
N GLU A 546 33.84 -8.49 -8.20
CA GLU A 546 33.06 -7.42 -7.63
C GLU A 546 32.19 -6.75 -8.69
N THR A 547 30.93 -6.47 -8.33
CA THR A 547 29.98 -5.72 -9.17
C THR A 547 29.73 -4.33 -8.62
N ARG A 548 29.49 -3.38 -9.50
CA ARG A 548 29.07 -2.02 -9.13
C ARG A 548 28.07 -1.48 -10.15
N PRO A 549 27.28 -0.41 -9.77
CA PRO A 549 26.42 0.26 -10.72
C PRO A 549 27.28 1.06 -11.72
N PHE A 550 26.82 1.11 -12.96
CA PHE A 550 27.38 2.01 -13.95
C PHE A 550 26.81 3.42 -13.78
N ARG A 551 27.68 4.43 -13.69
CA ARG A 551 27.33 5.84 -13.49
C ARG A 551 27.64 6.68 -14.72
N VAL A 552 26.80 7.69 -15.01
CA VAL A 552 26.95 8.58 -16.18
C VAL A 552 28.26 9.34 -16.23
N GLN A 553 28.78 9.76 -15.10
CA GLN A 553 30.06 10.46 -15.05
C GLN A 553 31.18 9.63 -15.69
N GLU A 554 31.13 8.30 -15.56
CA GLU A 554 32.08 7.38 -16.19
C GLU A 554 31.91 7.25 -17.71
N ILE A 555 30.72 7.55 -18.24
CA ILE A 555 30.51 7.62 -19.70
C ILE A 555 31.22 8.84 -20.29
N GLN A 556 31.14 9.98 -19.63
CA GLN A 556 31.80 11.21 -20.10
C GLN A 556 33.31 11.06 -20.11
N GLU A 557 33.87 10.32 -19.17
CA GLU A 557 35.30 10.01 -19.09
C GLU A 557 35.72 8.91 -20.08
N ASN A 558 34.85 7.89 -20.29
CA ASN A 558 35.08 6.75 -21.20
C ASN A 558 34.28 6.89 -22.52
N ARG A 559 34.58 7.89 -23.33
CA ARG A 559 33.98 8.13 -24.67
C ARG A 559 34.05 6.96 -25.65
N LYS A 560 34.56 5.79 -25.25
CA LYS A 560 34.82 4.61 -26.07
C LYS A 560 33.86 3.44 -25.80
N LEU A 561 32.78 3.63 -25.03
CA LEU A 561 31.77 2.59 -24.86
C LEU A 561 30.97 2.41 -26.17
N ARG A 562 30.90 1.21 -26.64
CA ARG A 562 30.15 0.85 -27.85
C ARG A 562 28.64 0.90 -27.53
N LYS A 563 27.90 1.66 -28.30
CA LYS A 563 26.44 1.75 -28.17
C LYS A 563 25.76 0.67 -28.99
N PRO A 564 24.58 0.23 -28.60
CA PRO A 564 23.74 -0.65 -29.43
C PRO A 564 23.32 0.02 -30.74
N ASN A 565 23.08 1.35 -30.73
CA ASN A 565 22.77 2.20 -31.89
C ASN A 565 23.63 3.46 -31.86
N GLU A 566 24.34 3.76 -32.96
CA GLU A 566 25.30 4.85 -33.04
C GLU A 566 24.70 6.25 -32.85
N ASP A 567 23.38 6.42 -33.06
CA ASP A 567 22.70 7.72 -33.00
C ASP A 567 22.06 8.05 -31.64
N GLN A 568 22.07 7.14 -30.66
CA GLN A 568 21.46 7.41 -29.36
C GLN A 568 22.47 8.01 -28.37
N LYS A 569 22.06 9.08 -27.68
CA LYS A 569 22.78 9.61 -26.51
C LYS A 569 22.96 8.50 -25.49
N VAL A 570 24.18 8.38 -24.94
CA VAL A 570 24.42 7.49 -23.81
C VAL A 570 23.60 8.01 -22.64
N LEU A 571 22.61 7.22 -22.23
CA LEU A 571 21.72 7.52 -21.14
C LEU A 571 22.21 6.88 -19.84
N ASN A 572 21.74 7.37 -18.74
CA ASN A 572 21.99 6.82 -17.43
C ASN A 572 21.37 5.44 -17.32
N ASP A 573 22.14 4.43 -17.03
CA ASP A 573 21.60 3.07 -17.05
C ASP A 573 21.50 2.41 -15.66
N GLY A 574 22.30 2.81 -14.68
CA GLY A 574 22.30 2.19 -13.35
C GLY A 574 22.46 0.67 -13.35
N LYS A 575 22.99 0.09 -14.45
CA LYS A 575 23.15 -1.35 -14.66
C LYS A 575 24.40 -1.91 -13.99
N VAL A 576 24.52 -3.22 -13.97
CA VAL A 576 25.71 -3.93 -13.53
C VAL A 576 26.88 -3.63 -14.44
N TYR A 577 27.98 -3.10 -13.87
CA TYR A 577 29.21 -2.78 -14.57
C TYR A 577 30.35 -3.71 -14.13
N LEU A 578 31.06 -4.26 -15.10
CA LEU A 578 32.18 -5.15 -14.88
C LEU A 578 33.43 -4.63 -15.56
N GLU A 579 34.57 -4.66 -14.86
CA GLU A 579 35.92 -4.46 -15.43
C GLU A 579 36.61 -5.82 -15.55
N LEU A 580 36.99 -6.17 -16.77
CA LEU A 580 37.51 -7.49 -17.09
C LEU A 580 38.99 -7.41 -17.46
N LYS A 581 39.80 -8.27 -16.87
CA LYS A 581 41.23 -8.38 -17.15
C LYS A 581 41.56 -9.41 -18.21
N LYS A 582 40.71 -10.42 -18.40
CA LYS A 582 40.92 -11.54 -19.30
C LYS A 582 39.62 -11.98 -19.95
N PRO A 583 39.65 -12.57 -21.17
CA PRO A 583 38.49 -13.20 -21.78
C PRO A 583 38.10 -14.47 -21.02
N GLY A 584 36.82 -14.83 -21.03
CA GLY A 584 36.33 -16.03 -20.38
C GLY A 584 34.82 -16.10 -20.26
N HIS A 585 34.32 -17.11 -19.57
CA HIS A 585 32.91 -17.30 -19.29
C HIS A 585 32.52 -16.59 -17.98
N ILE A 586 31.43 -15.87 -18.02
CA ILE A 586 30.88 -15.10 -16.89
C ILE A 586 29.48 -15.61 -16.58
N SER A 587 29.24 -15.82 -15.29
CA SER A 587 27.94 -16.18 -14.73
C SER A 587 27.56 -15.18 -13.66
N ILE A 588 26.38 -14.59 -13.77
CA ILE A 588 25.87 -13.56 -12.85
C ILE A 588 24.55 -14.01 -12.27
N SER A 589 24.43 -13.94 -10.94
CA SER A 589 23.19 -14.21 -10.21
C SER A 589 23.06 -13.30 -9.00
N TYR A 590 21.82 -13.08 -8.53
CA TYR A 590 21.56 -12.34 -7.31
C TYR A 590 21.52 -13.29 -6.11
N HIS A 591 22.24 -12.97 -5.07
CA HIS A 591 22.23 -13.70 -3.81
C HIS A 591 21.92 -12.76 -2.64
N LYS A 592 21.17 -13.28 -1.65
CA LYS A 592 20.97 -12.55 -0.42
C LYS A 592 22.30 -12.25 0.25
N THR A 593 22.52 -10.99 0.59
CA THR A 593 23.71 -10.58 1.36
C THR A 593 23.63 -11.18 2.77
N PHE A 594 24.76 -11.15 3.48
CA PHE A 594 24.79 -11.59 4.89
C PHE A 594 23.75 -10.83 5.74
N LEU A 595 23.60 -9.51 5.53
CA LEU A 595 22.66 -8.69 6.29
C LEU A 595 21.20 -9.06 5.99
N GLN A 596 20.88 -9.27 4.72
CA GLN A 596 19.55 -9.74 4.30
C GLN A 596 19.23 -11.12 4.88
N PHE A 597 20.17 -12.05 4.80
CA PHE A 597 20.02 -13.40 5.35
C PHE A 597 19.82 -13.36 6.88
N LEU A 598 20.62 -12.59 7.60
CA LEU A 598 20.48 -12.40 9.04
C LEU A 598 19.12 -11.81 9.40
N GLY A 599 18.64 -10.82 8.64
CA GLY A 599 17.33 -10.23 8.83
C GLY A 599 16.20 -11.27 8.69
N TYR A 600 16.23 -12.10 7.67
CA TYR A 600 15.26 -13.19 7.48
C TYR A 600 15.33 -14.24 8.58
N LEU A 601 16.54 -14.61 9.04
CA LEU A 601 16.70 -15.54 10.17
C LEU A 601 16.02 -14.99 11.45
N ILE A 602 16.27 -13.73 11.78
CA ILE A 602 15.67 -13.06 12.94
C ILE A 602 14.15 -13.05 12.80
N GLU A 603 13.65 -12.69 11.62
CA GLU A 603 12.21 -12.60 11.35
C GLU A 603 11.53 -13.98 11.50
N ILE A 604 12.04 -15.00 10.83
CA ILE A 604 11.49 -16.36 10.87
C ILE A 604 11.52 -16.89 12.30
N PHE A 605 12.65 -16.75 12.99
CA PHE A 605 12.77 -17.19 14.39
C PHE A 605 11.76 -16.47 15.30
N SER A 606 11.55 -15.16 15.09
CA SER A 606 10.59 -14.36 15.87
C SER A 606 9.15 -14.81 15.63
N TRP A 607 8.77 -15.13 14.40
CA TRP A 607 7.46 -15.69 14.08
C TRP A 607 7.27 -17.08 14.68
N LEU A 608 8.28 -17.94 14.66
CA LEU A 608 8.24 -19.27 15.29
C LEU A 608 8.11 -19.18 16.82
N CYS A 609 8.85 -18.29 17.48
CA CYS A 609 8.71 -18.01 18.90
C CYS A 609 7.30 -17.51 19.24
N LEU A 610 6.76 -16.60 18.45
CA LEU A 610 5.39 -16.11 18.63
C LEU A 610 4.37 -17.25 18.52
N PHE A 611 4.49 -18.10 17.52
CA PHE A 611 3.63 -19.25 17.33
C PHE A 611 3.71 -20.21 18.53
N ALA A 612 4.90 -20.52 19.00
CA ALA A 612 5.10 -21.37 20.17
C ALA A 612 4.43 -20.78 21.43
N ILE A 613 4.58 -19.47 21.67
CA ILE A 613 3.91 -18.77 22.77
C ILE A 613 2.39 -18.90 22.67
N LEU A 614 1.82 -18.74 21.46
CA LEU A 614 0.38 -18.85 21.24
C LEU A 614 -0.13 -20.27 21.50
N VAL A 615 0.58 -21.29 21.07
CA VAL A 615 0.23 -22.71 21.31
C VAL A 615 0.27 -23.03 22.81
N VAL A 616 1.34 -22.64 23.51
CA VAL A 616 1.47 -22.89 24.96
C VAL A 616 0.38 -22.19 25.75
N THR A 617 0.09 -20.92 25.41
CA THR A 617 -0.96 -20.17 26.08
C THR A 617 -2.36 -20.72 25.79
N SER A 618 -2.65 -21.14 24.55
CA SER A 618 -3.91 -21.78 24.19
C SER A 618 -4.15 -23.09 24.95
N ASN A 619 -3.11 -23.93 25.11
CA ASN A 619 -3.19 -25.20 25.84
C ASN A 619 -3.42 -24.99 27.34
N ARG A 620 -2.90 -23.91 27.92
CA ARG A 620 -3.19 -23.55 29.31
C ARG A 620 -4.66 -23.17 29.51
N TYR A 621 -5.26 -22.43 28.57
CA TYR A 621 -6.68 -22.07 28.63
C TYR A 621 -7.65 -23.22 28.37
N ARG A 622 -7.21 -24.30 27.71
CA ARG A 622 -8.03 -25.53 27.54
C ARG A 622 -7.98 -26.49 28.76
N LYS A 623 -7.00 -26.33 29.64
CA LYS A 623 -6.83 -27.15 30.85
C LYS A 623 -7.41 -26.49 32.10
N LEU A 624 -7.86 -25.24 32.01
CA LEU A 624 -8.64 -24.49 33.01
C LEU A 624 -10.12 -24.42 32.62
#